data_28db2091c26f53f9ee1e51efe411f1cb
#
_entry.id   28db2091c26f53f9ee1e51efe411f1cb
#
_cell.length_a   1.000
_cell.length_b   1.000
_cell.length_c   1.000
_cell.angle_alpha   90.00
_cell.angle_beta   90.00
_cell.angle_gamma   90.00
#
_symmetry.space_group_name_H-M   'P 1'
#
loop_
_entity.id
_entity.type
_entity.pdbx_description
1 polymer ?
#
loop_
_entity_poly.entity_id
_entity_poly.type
_entity_poly.pdbx_seq_one_letter_code
_entity_poly.pdbx_strand_id
1 'polypeptide(L)'
;MGDLVLATPFLRAAPRLFEVTLLARPAALELQPRLWPGIEVIPFQFPWTAFRGKYALTRWPWRDLARVTGELRRRRFDFGVSARWDPRDHFLLRLSGARRRVGFPRVSSGFLLTERLALPPTEAHRYENWRVVGRHLGMELPPRQEAALNRGRSATLERRVVIHSGAAQPARVWPLERFGFLAGQLRAQGYAVEVLCDAGQREWWTAHGEKARVAGTIGELLAILDGAGLFVGNDSGPGHLAGILGVPTFTLFGNQFPSRFAPLDAQAEWMEGGDCEYKPCYDACRFARPECLMATGENEAWLRLKDFAGRNFRTGT
;
A
#
# COMPACT_ATOMS: atom_id res chain seq x y z
N MET A 1 4.74 -0.64 3.08
CA MET A 1 4.72 -0.17 1.67
C MET A 1 3.40 0.50 1.33
N GLY A 2 2.24 -0.12 1.52
CA GLY A 2 0.93 0.45 1.15
C GLY A 2 0.70 1.90 1.59
N ASP A 3 0.94 2.24 2.87
CA ASP A 3 0.75 3.63 3.36
C ASP A 3 1.60 4.67 2.59
N LEU A 4 2.81 4.28 2.14
CA LEU A 4 3.66 5.16 1.31
C LEU A 4 3.06 5.36 -0.08
N VAL A 5 2.52 4.31 -0.66
CA VAL A 5 1.87 4.38 -1.98
C VAL A 5 0.62 5.24 -1.91
N LEU A 6 -0.18 5.13 -0.85
CA LEU A 6 -1.36 5.96 -0.63
C LEU A 6 -1.02 7.47 -0.46
N ALA A 7 0.21 7.81 -0.09
CA ALA A 7 0.68 9.19 -0.02
C ALA A 7 1.06 9.77 -1.40
N THR A 8 1.17 8.95 -2.44
CA THR A 8 1.70 9.37 -3.74
C THR A 8 1.00 10.59 -4.34
N PRO A 9 -0.34 10.69 -4.40
CA PRO A 9 -0.98 11.87 -4.98
C PRO A 9 -0.64 13.16 -4.23
N PHE A 10 -0.55 13.11 -2.89
CA PHE A 10 -0.11 14.23 -2.08
C PHE A 10 1.35 14.60 -2.35
N LEU A 11 2.24 13.61 -2.33
CA LEU A 11 3.68 13.82 -2.56
C LEU A 11 3.99 14.34 -3.97
N ARG A 12 3.15 14.07 -4.96
CA ARG A 12 3.27 14.65 -6.30
C ARG A 12 2.69 16.04 -6.44
N ALA A 13 1.69 16.38 -5.64
CA ALA A 13 1.09 17.71 -5.66
C ALA A 13 1.90 18.74 -4.82
N ALA A 14 2.41 18.31 -3.68
CA ALA A 14 3.08 19.17 -2.72
C ALA A 14 4.29 19.96 -3.27
N PRO A 15 5.16 19.40 -4.14
CA PRO A 15 6.31 20.15 -4.69
C PRO A 15 5.93 21.36 -5.54
N ARG A 16 4.66 21.52 -5.93
CA ARG A 16 4.18 22.71 -6.65
C ARG A 16 4.09 23.93 -5.76
N LEU A 17 3.99 23.74 -4.45
CA LEU A 17 3.79 24.79 -3.44
C LEU A 17 4.89 24.83 -2.39
N PHE A 18 5.62 23.73 -2.19
CA PHE A 18 6.55 23.54 -1.08
C PHE A 18 7.81 22.85 -1.53
N GLU A 19 8.92 23.15 -0.87
CA GLU A 19 10.08 22.26 -0.87
C GLU A 19 9.81 21.10 0.10
N VAL A 20 9.82 19.87 -0.41
CA VAL A 20 9.33 18.68 0.32
C VAL A 20 10.47 17.76 0.69
N THR A 21 10.61 17.47 1.97
CA THR A 21 11.44 16.39 2.51
C THR A 21 10.54 15.32 3.11
N LEU A 22 10.69 14.08 2.66
CA LEU A 22 9.94 12.93 3.15
C LEU A 22 10.77 12.13 4.15
N LEU A 23 10.36 12.10 5.40
CA LEU A 23 10.89 11.16 6.39
C LEU A 23 10.10 9.84 6.31
N ALA A 24 10.73 8.77 5.84
CA ALA A 24 10.06 7.51 5.58
C ALA A 24 10.96 6.28 5.79
N ARG A 25 10.38 5.09 5.77
CA ARG A 25 11.15 3.84 5.80
C ARG A 25 12.11 3.75 4.61
N PRO A 26 13.23 3.02 4.73
CA PRO A 26 14.23 2.89 3.65
C PRO A 26 13.66 2.49 2.28
N ALA A 27 12.60 1.69 2.24
CA ALA A 27 11.88 1.34 1.03
C ALA A 27 11.42 2.56 0.18
N ALA A 28 11.29 3.73 0.79
CA ALA A 28 10.93 4.95 0.08
C ALA A 28 12.04 5.42 -0.88
N LEU A 29 13.30 5.08 -0.62
CA LEU A 29 14.43 5.41 -1.52
C LEU A 29 14.28 4.71 -2.88
N GLU A 30 13.78 3.46 -2.89
CA GLU A 30 13.56 2.72 -4.14
C GLU A 30 12.28 3.17 -4.88
N LEU A 31 11.28 3.65 -4.14
CA LEU A 31 10.03 4.17 -4.72
C LEU A 31 10.20 5.59 -5.28
N GLN A 32 11.06 6.40 -4.67
CA GLN A 32 11.20 7.83 -4.92
C GLN A 32 11.46 8.17 -6.39
N PRO A 33 12.41 7.54 -7.11
CA PRO A 33 12.72 7.93 -8.49
C PRO A 33 11.52 7.77 -9.42
N ARG A 34 10.67 6.79 -9.17
CA ARG A 34 9.52 6.48 -10.02
C ARG A 34 8.26 7.21 -9.56
N LEU A 35 7.98 7.23 -8.27
CA LEU A 35 6.72 7.76 -7.76
C LEU A 35 6.79 9.25 -7.41
N TRP A 36 7.93 9.73 -6.88
CA TRP A 36 8.07 11.10 -6.36
C TRP A 36 9.41 11.74 -6.79
N PRO A 37 9.68 11.83 -8.10
CA PRO A 37 10.95 12.41 -8.56
C PRO A 37 11.10 13.83 -8.01
N GLY A 38 12.30 14.15 -7.54
CA GLY A 38 12.61 15.48 -6.97
C GLY A 38 12.29 15.66 -5.48
N ILE A 39 11.63 14.69 -4.81
CA ILE A 39 11.45 14.73 -3.35
C ILE A 39 12.69 14.15 -2.66
N GLU A 40 13.26 14.90 -1.73
CA GLU A 40 14.30 14.37 -0.86
C GLU A 40 13.73 13.36 0.13
N VAL A 41 14.36 12.20 0.27
CA VAL A 41 13.98 11.17 1.24
C VAL A 41 15.03 11.02 2.32
N ILE A 42 14.64 11.24 3.58
CA ILE A 42 15.43 10.87 4.76
C ILE A 42 14.97 9.49 5.22
N PRO A 43 15.78 8.44 5.06
CA PRO A 43 15.38 7.10 5.48
C PRO A 43 15.41 6.98 7.01
N PHE A 44 14.30 6.50 7.59
CA PHE A 44 14.23 6.22 9.01
C PHE A 44 13.29 5.05 9.31
N GLN A 45 13.76 4.10 10.12
CA GLN A 45 12.96 2.96 10.55
C GLN A 45 12.23 3.31 11.86
N PHE A 46 10.96 3.68 11.75
CA PHE A 46 10.12 4.04 12.90
C PHE A 46 9.86 2.82 13.80
N PRO A 47 10.38 2.77 15.03
CA PRO A 47 10.20 1.60 15.90
C PRO A 47 8.74 1.36 16.27
N TRP A 48 7.94 2.40 16.38
CA TRP A 48 6.51 2.30 16.71
C TRP A 48 5.61 1.84 15.56
N THR A 49 6.15 1.69 14.36
CA THR A 49 5.42 1.11 13.23
C THR A 49 5.65 -0.39 13.07
N ALA A 50 6.51 -0.98 13.91
CA ALA A 50 6.73 -2.42 13.93
C ALA A 50 5.46 -3.16 14.38
N PHE A 51 5.18 -4.32 13.78
CA PHE A 51 4.06 -5.16 14.20
C PHE A 51 4.28 -5.72 15.61
N ARG A 52 5.51 -6.14 15.92
CA ARG A 52 5.91 -6.63 17.24
C ARG A 52 6.95 -5.71 17.88
N GLY A 53 6.93 -5.62 19.21
CA GLY A 53 7.94 -4.86 19.96
C GLY A 53 7.82 -3.33 19.92
N LYS A 54 6.77 -2.78 19.34
CA LYS A 54 6.56 -1.32 19.18
C LYS A 54 6.47 -0.54 20.51
N TYR A 55 6.27 -1.24 21.63
CA TYR A 55 6.22 -0.67 22.98
C TYR A 55 7.47 -0.98 23.80
N ALA A 56 8.42 -1.75 23.26
CA ALA A 56 9.68 -2.07 23.95
C ALA A 56 10.66 -0.89 23.82
N LEU A 57 10.43 0.16 24.59
CA LEU A 57 11.19 1.41 24.54
C LEU A 57 12.70 1.21 24.72
N THR A 58 13.10 0.21 25.52
CA THR A 58 14.52 -0.13 25.75
C THR A 58 15.23 -0.63 24.48
N ARG A 59 14.47 -1.12 23.49
CA ARG A 59 14.99 -1.63 22.20
C ARG A 59 14.93 -0.62 21.08
N TRP A 60 14.44 0.59 21.36
CA TRP A 60 14.35 1.62 20.34
C TRP A 60 15.75 2.15 19.97
N PRO A 61 15.98 2.49 18.69
CA PRO A 61 17.25 3.04 18.23
C PRO A 61 17.38 4.52 18.62
N TRP A 62 17.54 4.80 19.90
CA TRP A 62 17.55 6.16 20.46
C TRP A 62 18.62 7.07 19.84
N ARG A 63 19.79 6.51 19.49
CA ARG A 63 20.86 7.26 18.84
C ARG A 63 20.43 7.73 17.44
N ASP A 64 19.81 6.86 16.65
CA ASP A 64 19.32 7.21 15.34
C ASP A 64 18.16 8.18 15.42
N LEU A 65 17.25 8.02 16.37
CA LEU A 65 16.16 8.95 16.61
C LEU A 65 16.70 10.35 16.97
N ALA A 66 17.70 10.45 17.84
CA ALA A 66 18.34 11.70 18.19
C ALA A 66 19.05 12.34 16.98
N ARG A 67 19.79 11.54 16.20
CA ARG A 67 20.48 11.98 14.98
C ARG A 67 19.49 12.56 13.97
N VAL A 68 18.43 11.82 13.64
CA VAL A 68 17.40 12.26 12.67
C VAL A 68 16.68 13.49 13.20
N THR A 69 16.28 13.52 14.47
CA THR A 69 15.64 14.69 15.08
C THR A 69 16.54 15.91 15.01
N GLY A 70 17.83 15.77 15.30
CA GLY A 70 18.83 16.86 15.20
C GLY A 70 18.98 17.36 13.76
N GLU A 71 18.96 16.47 12.78
CA GLU A 71 18.98 16.82 11.35
C GLU A 71 17.73 17.62 10.96
N LEU A 72 16.54 17.12 11.32
CA LEU A 72 15.27 17.81 11.02
C LEU A 72 15.23 19.21 11.65
N ARG A 73 15.71 19.39 12.89
CA ARG A 73 15.76 20.70 13.56
C ARG A 73 16.67 21.70 12.85
N ARG A 74 17.81 21.26 12.34
CA ARG A 74 18.75 22.14 11.62
C ARG A 74 18.14 22.68 10.32
N ARG A 75 17.23 21.93 9.69
CA ARG A 75 16.58 22.33 8.43
C ARG A 75 15.51 23.43 8.62
N ARG A 76 15.03 23.65 9.84
CA ARG A 76 14.08 24.72 10.20
C ARG A 76 12.82 24.72 9.35
N PHE A 77 12.16 23.57 9.23
CA PHE A 77 10.93 23.43 8.45
C PHE A 77 9.84 24.40 8.90
N ASP A 78 9.16 25.03 7.95
CA ASP A 78 7.96 25.81 8.21
C ASP A 78 6.78 24.90 8.55
N PHE A 79 6.67 23.76 7.86
CA PHE A 79 5.62 22.77 8.06
C PHE A 79 6.19 21.41 8.44
N GLY A 80 5.55 20.76 9.41
CA GLY A 80 5.68 19.34 9.67
C GLY A 80 4.31 18.68 9.59
N VAL A 81 4.16 17.64 8.78
CA VAL A 81 2.86 17.05 8.45
C VAL A 81 2.85 15.56 8.73
N SER A 82 1.80 15.06 9.36
CA SER A 82 1.51 13.62 9.43
C SER A 82 0.03 13.34 9.09
N ALA A 83 -0.20 12.49 8.08
CA ALA A 83 -1.53 11.98 7.77
C ALA A 83 -1.94 10.78 8.65
N ARG A 84 -1.08 10.40 9.60
CA ARG A 84 -1.35 9.37 10.60
C ARG A 84 -1.78 10.04 11.89
N TRP A 85 -2.62 9.35 12.65
CA TRP A 85 -3.06 9.80 13.99
C TRP A 85 -2.25 9.17 15.13
N ASP A 86 -0.99 8.80 14.89
CA ASP A 86 -0.12 8.23 15.92
C ASP A 86 0.49 9.34 16.77
N PRO A 87 0.26 9.37 18.10
CA PRO A 87 0.83 10.39 18.97
C PRO A 87 2.36 10.49 18.91
N ARG A 88 3.05 9.39 18.57
CA ARG A 88 4.52 9.33 18.44
C ARG A 88 5.00 10.07 17.18
N ASP A 89 4.20 10.06 16.11
CA ASP A 89 4.47 10.91 14.93
C ASP A 89 4.32 12.39 15.31
N HIS A 90 3.31 12.75 16.09
CA HIS A 90 3.11 14.14 16.55
C HIS A 90 4.25 14.58 17.49
N PHE A 91 4.75 13.68 18.34
CA PHE A 91 5.92 13.96 19.15
C PHE A 91 7.17 14.20 18.29
N LEU A 92 7.37 13.41 17.26
CA LEU A 92 8.46 13.62 16.30
C LEU A 92 8.32 14.97 15.57
N LEU A 93 7.12 15.34 15.14
CA LEU A 93 6.86 16.68 14.58
C LEU A 93 7.22 17.79 15.56
N ARG A 94 6.90 17.63 16.85
CA ARG A 94 7.29 18.60 17.90
C ARG A 94 8.81 18.67 18.07
N LEU A 95 9.48 17.51 18.05
CA LEU A 95 10.94 17.44 18.19
C LEU A 95 11.66 17.99 16.96
N SER A 96 11.10 17.87 15.76
CA SER A 96 11.69 18.41 14.52
C SER A 96 11.83 19.95 14.54
N GLY A 97 11.11 20.64 15.45
CA GLY A 97 11.11 22.08 15.53
C GLY A 97 10.30 22.79 14.43
N ALA A 98 9.51 22.05 13.64
CA ALA A 98 8.65 22.64 12.62
C ALA A 98 7.70 23.68 13.23
N ARG A 99 7.59 24.85 12.58
CA ARG A 99 6.79 25.98 13.05
C ARG A 99 5.30 25.65 13.09
N ARG A 100 4.77 25.12 12.00
CA ARG A 100 3.39 24.65 11.86
C ARG A 100 3.41 23.12 11.84
N ARG A 101 2.67 22.49 12.74
CA ARG A 101 2.59 21.05 12.91
C ARG A 101 1.17 20.60 12.69
N VAL A 102 0.93 19.99 11.54
CA VAL A 102 -0.39 19.62 11.03
C VAL A 102 -0.61 18.10 11.19
N GLY A 103 -1.74 17.72 11.74
CA GLY A 103 -2.08 16.30 11.89
C GLY A 103 -3.42 16.04 12.58
N PHE A 104 -3.73 14.79 12.79
CA PHE A 104 -4.98 14.30 13.37
C PHE A 104 -4.76 13.91 14.84
N PRO A 105 -5.23 14.68 15.81
CA PRO A 105 -5.00 14.42 17.22
C PRO A 105 -5.65 13.11 17.67
N ARG A 106 -4.96 12.35 18.53
CA ARG A 106 -5.47 11.14 19.18
C ARG A 106 -4.84 11.00 20.58
N VAL A 107 -5.58 10.46 21.54
CA VAL A 107 -5.08 10.21 22.91
C VAL A 107 -4.37 11.46 23.46
N SER A 108 -5.08 12.57 23.48
CA SER A 108 -4.60 13.88 23.98
C SER A 108 -3.35 14.45 23.28
N SER A 109 -2.90 13.89 22.14
CA SER A 109 -1.71 14.38 21.42
C SER A 109 -1.89 15.74 20.72
N GLY A 110 -3.08 16.33 20.83
CA GLY A 110 -3.39 17.62 20.19
C GLY A 110 -2.48 18.76 20.63
N PHE A 111 -1.93 18.76 21.87
CA PHE A 111 -1.02 19.81 22.33
C PHE A 111 0.34 19.80 21.60
N LEU A 112 0.68 18.70 20.93
CA LEU A 112 1.89 18.58 20.12
C LEU A 112 1.74 19.22 18.73
N LEU A 113 0.49 19.42 18.29
CA LEU A 113 0.13 20.02 17.01
C LEU A 113 -0.19 21.50 17.16
N THR A 114 0.15 22.29 16.17
CA THR A 114 -0.32 23.68 16.05
C THR A 114 -1.64 23.76 15.30
N GLU A 115 -1.87 22.82 14.39
CA GLU A 115 -3.06 22.74 13.55
C GLU A 115 -3.63 21.32 13.63
N ARG A 116 -4.85 21.25 14.15
CA ARG A 116 -5.53 19.99 14.42
C ARG A 116 -6.60 19.75 13.37
N LEU A 117 -6.48 18.67 12.64
CA LEU A 117 -7.45 18.29 11.63
C LEU A 117 -8.48 17.31 12.21
N ALA A 118 -9.70 17.36 11.71
CA ALA A 118 -10.70 16.34 11.99
C ALA A 118 -10.41 15.10 11.14
N LEU A 119 -10.42 13.93 11.78
CA LEU A 119 -10.31 12.66 11.06
C LEU A 119 -11.51 12.47 10.13
N PRO A 120 -11.30 11.96 8.93
CA PRO A 120 -12.39 11.40 8.13
C PRO A 120 -13.16 10.33 8.91
N PRO A 121 -14.41 10.00 8.50
CA PRO A 121 -15.16 8.89 9.07
C PRO A 121 -14.33 7.60 9.13
N THR A 122 -14.60 6.75 10.12
CA THR A 122 -13.81 5.52 10.34
C THR A 122 -13.83 4.58 9.13
N GLU A 123 -14.92 4.58 8.38
CA GLU A 123 -15.16 3.78 7.19
C GLU A 123 -14.48 4.37 5.94
N ALA A 124 -14.07 5.63 6.00
CA ALA A 124 -13.46 6.32 4.87
C ALA A 124 -12.13 5.66 4.48
N HIS A 125 -11.84 5.72 3.20
CA HIS A 125 -10.58 5.22 2.66
C HIS A 125 -9.38 5.96 3.28
N ARG A 126 -8.29 5.25 3.56
CA ARG A 126 -7.09 5.82 4.21
C ARG A 126 -6.45 6.96 3.43
N TYR A 127 -6.65 7.00 2.15
CA TYR A 127 -6.23 8.10 1.30
C TYR A 127 -6.95 9.41 1.62
N GLU A 128 -8.16 9.37 2.17
CA GLU A 128 -8.90 10.60 2.56
C GLU A 128 -8.15 11.43 3.62
N ASN A 129 -7.33 10.79 4.45
CA ASN A 129 -6.46 11.54 5.36
C ASN A 129 -5.52 12.49 4.58
N TRP A 130 -4.93 12.01 3.49
CA TRP A 130 -4.08 12.84 2.64
C TRP A 130 -4.87 13.91 1.90
N ARG A 131 -6.11 13.62 1.50
CA ARG A 131 -6.99 14.63 0.87
C ARG A 131 -7.35 15.74 1.86
N VAL A 132 -7.65 15.40 3.12
CA VAL A 132 -7.91 16.40 4.18
C VAL A 132 -6.66 17.25 4.44
N VAL A 133 -5.50 16.64 4.58
CA VAL A 133 -4.23 17.36 4.73
C VAL A 133 -3.94 18.24 3.51
N GLY A 134 -4.12 17.71 2.30
CA GLY A 134 -3.93 18.46 1.06
C GLY A 134 -4.79 19.72 1.01
N ARG A 135 -6.09 19.56 1.24
CA ARG A 135 -7.06 20.66 1.24
C ARG A 135 -6.71 21.74 2.28
N HIS A 136 -6.28 21.33 3.48
CA HIS A 136 -5.84 22.24 4.52
C HIS A 136 -4.60 23.05 4.11
N LEU A 137 -3.72 22.47 3.28
CA LEU A 137 -2.52 23.14 2.76
C LEU A 137 -2.74 23.82 1.39
N GLY A 138 -3.98 23.95 0.94
CA GLY A 138 -4.33 24.62 -0.33
C GLY A 138 -4.16 23.74 -1.57
N MET A 139 -4.15 22.43 -1.42
CA MET A 139 -4.04 21.46 -2.53
C MET A 139 -5.32 20.67 -2.69
N GLU A 140 -5.88 20.65 -3.89
CA GLU A 140 -6.95 19.72 -4.26
C GLU A 140 -6.33 18.43 -4.82
N LEU A 141 -6.52 17.32 -4.09
CA LEU A 141 -6.10 16.01 -4.52
C LEU A 141 -7.24 15.27 -5.22
N PRO A 142 -6.96 14.48 -6.26
CA PRO A 142 -7.99 13.76 -6.99
C PRO A 142 -8.75 12.77 -6.09
N PRO A 143 -9.98 12.38 -6.43
CA PRO A 143 -10.65 11.28 -5.75
C PRO A 143 -9.91 9.96 -5.97
N ARG A 144 -10.16 8.95 -5.13
CA ARG A 144 -9.45 7.66 -5.13
C ARG A 144 -9.39 7.02 -6.53
N GLN A 145 -10.50 7.04 -7.24
CA GLN A 145 -10.64 6.44 -8.57
C GLN A 145 -9.80 7.15 -9.65
N GLU A 146 -9.38 8.35 -9.35
CA GLU A 146 -8.61 9.19 -10.27
C GLU A 146 -7.17 9.41 -9.83
N ALA A 147 -6.73 8.73 -8.80
CA ALA A 147 -5.44 8.98 -8.17
C ALA A 147 -4.27 8.23 -8.79
N ALA A 148 -4.52 7.28 -9.71
CA ALA A 148 -3.48 6.56 -10.43
C ALA A 148 -2.64 7.49 -11.32
N LEU A 149 -1.35 7.16 -11.46
CA LEU A 149 -0.38 7.99 -12.20
C LEU A 149 -0.59 7.91 -13.71
N ASN A 150 -0.90 6.72 -14.22
CA ASN A 150 -1.06 6.42 -15.66
C ASN A 150 -2.51 6.02 -15.93
N ARG A 151 -3.44 6.97 -15.83
CA ARG A 151 -4.84 6.71 -16.17
C ARG A 151 -4.98 6.31 -17.62
N GLY A 152 -5.82 5.33 -17.87
CA GLY A 152 -6.10 4.87 -19.24
C GLY A 152 -4.90 4.17 -19.87
N ARG A 153 -4.07 3.53 -19.07
CA ARG A 153 -3.04 2.63 -19.56
C ARG A 153 -3.70 1.59 -20.45
N SER A 154 -3.53 1.80 -21.76
CA SER A 154 -4.21 1.02 -22.78
C SER A 154 -3.84 -0.46 -22.67
N ALA A 155 -4.81 -1.32 -22.92
CA ALA A 155 -4.67 -2.77 -23.07
C ALA A 155 -3.79 -3.22 -24.27
N THR A 156 -2.98 -2.33 -24.84
CA THR A 156 -1.95 -2.67 -25.85
C THR A 156 -0.77 -3.41 -25.25
N LEU A 157 -0.67 -3.46 -23.91
CA LEU A 157 0.22 -4.41 -23.28
C LEU A 157 -0.32 -5.82 -23.53
N GLU A 158 0.55 -6.70 -24.03
CA GLU A 158 0.31 -8.13 -24.20
C GLU A 158 -0.60 -8.65 -23.08
N ARG A 159 -1.45 -9.62 -23.35
CA ARG A 159 -2.39 -10.24 -22.38
C ARG A 159 -1.65 -10.84 -21.15
N ARG A 160 -0.83 -10.01 -20.51
CA ARG A 160 0.06 -10.38 -19.42
C ARG A 160 -0.58 -10.09 -18.08
N VAL A 161 -0.74 -11.14 -17.29
CA VAL A 161 -1.26 -11.09 -15.93
C VAL A 161 -0.14 -11.37 -14.94
N VAL A 162 0.03 -10.51 -13.96
CA VAL A 162 0.95 -10.73 -12.84
C VAL A 162 0.13 -11.16 -11.63
N ILE A 163 0.44 -12.34 -11.09
CA ILE A 163 -0.13 -12.84 -9.83
C ILE A 163 0.92 -12.68 -8.74
N HIS A 164 0.58 -12.06 -7.60
CA HIS A 164 1.44 -12.00 -6.43
C HIS A 164 0.78 -12.71 -5.25
N SER A 165 1.30 -13.86 -4.86
CA SER A 165 0.73 -14.71 -3.80
C SER A 165 1.14 -14.31 -2.37
N GLY A 166 2.10 -13.39 -2.22
CA GLY A 166 2.64 -12.98 -0.93
C GLY A 166 1.85 -11.87 -0.25
N ALA A 167 2.08 -11.71 1.05
CA ALA A 167 1.69 -10.56 1.85
C ALA A 167 2.57 -10.46 3.11
N ALA A 168 2.74 -9.25 3.63
CA ALA A 168 3.58 -9.00 4.82
C ALA A 168 3.10 -9.72 6.09
N GLN A 169 1.84 -10.12 6.15
CA GLN A 169 1.26 -10.83 7.29
C GLN A 169 0.58 -12.13 6.81
N PRO A 170 0.83 -13.26 7.49
CA PRO A 170 0.23 -14.55 7.12
C PRO A 170 -1.30 -14.51 7.08
N ALA A 171 -1.92 -13.71 7.94
CA ALA A 171 -3.38 -13.54 7.99
C ALA A 171 -3.98 -12.88 6.71
N ARG A 172 -3.14 -12.39 5.80
CA ARG A 172 -3.55 -11.81 4.51
C ARG A 172 -3.24 -12.72 3.32
N VAL A 173 -2.60 -13.87 3.54
CA VAL A 173 -2.21 -14.78 2.46
C VAL A 173 -3.35 -15.74 2.16
N TRP A 174 -3.93 -15.60 0.96
CA TRP A 174 -4.87 -16.58 0.43
C TRP A 174 -4.14 -17.88 0.06
N PRO A 175 -4.76 -19.08 0.14
CA PRO A 175 -4.10 -20.35 -0.13
C PRO A 175 -3.35 -20.38 -1.47
N LEU A 176 -2.10 -20.86 -1.45
CA LEU A 176 -1.25 -20.89 -2.65
C LEU A 176 -1.83 -21.79 -3.73
N GLU A 177 -2.46 -22.90 -3.33
CA GLU A 177 -3.16 -23.82 -4.21
C GLU A 177 -4.23 -23.13 -5.05
N ARG A 178 -4.95 -22.20 -4.44
CA ARG A 178 -6.00 -21.43 -5.09
C ARG A 178 -5.44 -20.39 -6.06
N PHE A 179 -4.28 -19.77 -5.74
CA PHE A 179 -3.56 -18.96 -6.71
C PHE A 179 -3.05 -19.77 -7.89
N GLY A 180 -2.56 -21.00 -7.64
CA GLY A 180 -2.17 -21.95 -8.69
C GLY A 180 -3.32 -22.30 -9.61
N PHE A 181 -4.51 -22.55 -9.05
CA PHE A 181 -5.73 -22.76 -9.83
C PHE A 181 -6.04 -21.54 -10.72
N LEU A 182 -6.03 -20.30 -10.18
CA LEU A 182 -6.27 -19.10 -10.97
C LEU A 182 -5.23 -18.92 -12.10
N ALA A 183 -3.95 -19.22 -11.82
CA ALA A 183 -2.89 -19.15 -12.82
C ALA A 183 -3.15 -20.13 -13.97
N GLY A 184 -3.53 -21.36 -13.66
CA GLY A 184 -3.90 -22.37 -14.65
C GLY A 184 -5.09 -21.95 -15.50
N GLN A 185 -6.15 -21.45 -14.87
CA GLN A 185 -7.35 -20.98 -15.56
C GLN A 185 -7.06 -19.79 -16.50
N LEU A 186 -6.26 -18.84 -16.07
CA LEU A 186 -5.85 -17.71 -16.90
C LEU A 186 -5.04 -18.15 -18.11
N ARG A 187 -4.08 -19.08 -17.94
CA ARG A 187 -3.30 -19.65 -19.07
C ARG A 187 -4.20 -20.37 -20.05
N ALA A 188 -5.18 -21.13 -19.57
CA ALA A 188 -6.17 -21.80 -20.43
C ALA A 188 -7.01 -20.80 -21.26
N GLN A 189 -7.15 -19.56 -20.81
CA GLN A 189 -7.79 -18.47 -21.59
C GLN A 189 -6.78 -17.70 -22.48
N GLY A 190 -5.53 -18.17 -22.61
CA GLY A 190 -4.51 -17.57 -23.45
C GLY A 190 -3.86 -16.30 -22.87
N TYR A 191 -3.87 -16.11 -21.53
CA TYR A 191 -3.10 -15.06 -20.89
C TYR A 191 -1.66 -15.52 -20.60
N ALA A 192 -0.70 -14.62 -20.79
CA ALA A 192 0.66 -14.83 -20.30
C ALA A 192 0.68 -14.54 -18.79
N VAL A 193 0.88 -15.57 -17.98
CA VAL A 193 0.83 -15.46 -16.51
C VAL A 193 2.23 -15.56 -15.93
N GLU A 194 2.65 -14.49 -15.21
CA GLU A 194 3.84 -14.49 -14.36
C GLU A 194 3.43 -14.54 -12.89
N VAL A 195 3.96 -15.52 -12.15
CA VAL A 195 3.71 -15.67 -10.71
C VAL A 195 4.86 -15.06 -9.93
N LEU A 196 4.54 -14.10 -9.06
CA LEU A 196 5.43 -13.55 -8.04
C LEU A 196 5.05 -14.11 -6.67
N CYS A 197 6.06 -14.30 -5.82
CA CYS A 197 5.85 -14.79 -4.47
C CYS A 197 6.83 -14.17 -3.47
N ASP A 198 6.53 -14.28 -2.19
CA ASP A 198 7.51 -14.01 -1.14
C ASP A 198 8.55 -15.14 -1.08
N ALA A 199 9.76 -14.83 -0.60
CA ALA A 199 10.88 -15.80 -0.56
C ALA A 199 10.51 -17.13 0.14
N GLY A 200 9.72 -17.04 1.23
CA GLY A 200 9.25 -18.23 1.96
C GLY A 200 8.23 -19.09 1.23
N GLN A 201 7.70 -18.63 0.09
CA GLN A 201 6.72 -19.38 -0.72
C GLN A 201 7.35 -20.06 -1.94
N ARG A 202 8.60 -19.71 -2.30
CA ARG A 202 9.28 -20.20 -3.52
C ARG A 202 9.35 -21.72 -3.59
N GLU A 203 9.71 -22.36 -2.48
CA GLU A 203 9.82 -23.83 -2.42
C GLU A 203 8.50 -24.51 -2.72
N TRP A 204 7.41 -24.02 -2.13
CA TRP A 204 6.07 -24.53 -2.40
C TRP A 204 5.71 -24.43 -3.88
N TRP A 205 5.93 -23.27 -4.50
CA TRP A 205 5.65 -23.07 -5.92
C TRP A 205 6.46 -23.99 -6.82
N THR A 206 7.76 -24.13 -6.53
CA THR A 206 8.64 -25.03 -7.27
C THR A 206 8.19 -26.50 -7.18
N ALA A 207 7.80 -26.95 -5.99
CA ALA A 207 7.29 -28.30 -5.77
C ALA A 207 5.97 -28.58 -6.53
N HIS A 208 5.21 -27.53 -6.86
CA HIS A 208 3.97 -27.62 -7.65
C HIS A 208 4.16 -27.25 -9.13
N GLY A 209 5.40 -27.28 -9.63
CA GLY A 209 5.72 -27.11 -11.05
C GLY A 209 5.67 -25.66 -11.56
N GLU A 210 5.56 -24.66 -10.67
CA GLU A 210 5.51 -23.26 -11.03
C GLU A 210 6.85 -22.56 -10.80
N LYS A 211 7.35 -21.85 -11.83
CA LYS A 211 8.55 -21.00 -11.72
C LYS A 211 8.18 -19.63 -11.15
N ALA A 212 7.75 -19.59 -9.89
CA ALA A 212 7.44 -18.33 -9.24
C ALA A 212 8.71 -17.51 -8.97
N ARG A 213 8.64 -16.22 -9.27
CA ARG A 213 9.73 -15.26 -9.10
C ARG A 213 9.60 -14.52 -7.78
N VAL A 214 10.71 -14.29 -7.10
CA VAL A 214 10.80 -13.36 -5.98
C VAL A 214 11.46 -12.09 -6.48
N ALA A 215 10.77 -10.96 -6.42
CA ALA A 215 11.38 -9.68 -6.72
C ALA A 215 12.42 -9.35 -5.63
N GLY A 216 13.67 -9.20 -6.01
CA GLY A 216 14.78 -8.94 -5.08
C GLY A 216 14.79 -7.50 -4.55
N THR A 217 14.22 -6.57 -5.32
CA THR A 217 14.11 -5.13 -4.99
C THR A 217 12.75 -4.58 -5.36
N ILE A 218 12.41 -3.43 -4.80
CA ILE A 218 11.18 -2.70 -5.19
C ILE A 218 11.30 -2.19 -6.63
N GLY A 219 12.49 -1.80 -7.05
CA GLY A 219 12.76 -1.39 -8.44
C GLY A 219 12.46 -2.50 -9.43
N GLU A 220 12.84 -3.75 -9.12
CA GLU A 220 12.50 -4.92 -9.93
C GLU A 220 10.99 -5.18 -9.98
N LEU A 221 10.32 -5.07 -8.82
CA LEU A 221 8.86 -5.19 -8.75
C LEU A 221 8.16 -4.12 -9.62
N LEU A 222 8.62 -2.87 -9.55
CA LEU A 222 8.09 -1.78 -10.39
C LEU A 222 8.25 -2.08 -11.88
N ALA A 223 9.43 -2.58 -12.30
CA ALA A 223 9.67 -2.94 -13.70
C ALA A 223 8.75 -4.07 -14.17
N ILE A 224 8.49 -5.08 -13.33
CA ILE A 224 7.53 -6.15 -13.63
C ILE A 224 6.12 -5.60 -13.78
N LEU A 225 5.68 -4.73 -12.86
CA LEU A 225 4.35 -4.12 -12.89
C LEU A 225 4.18 -3.15 -14.06
N ASP A 226 5.24 -2.47 -14.49
CA ASP A 226 5.21 -1.65 -15.70
C ASP A 226 4.89 -2.46 -16.97
N GLY A 227 5.22 -3.74 -17.01
CA GLY A 227 4.87 -4.67 -18.10
C GLY A 227 3.55 -5.42 -17.90
N ALA A 228 2.82 -5.22 -16.78
CA ALA A 228 1.60 -5.95 -16.49
C ALA A 228 0.36 -5.31 -17.14
N GLY A 229 -0.48 -6.07 -17.80
CA GLY A 229 -1.81 -5.64 -18.24
C GLY A 229 -2.88 -5.83 -17.15
N LEU A 230 -2.63 -6.70 -16.16
CA LEU A 230 -3.51 -6.96 -15.02
C LEU A 230 -2.71 -7.51 -13.84
N PHE A 231 -3.09 -7.13 -12.64
CA PHE A 231 -2.52 -7.64 -11.39
C PHE A 231 -3.58 -8.40 -10.58
N VAL A 232 -3.19 -9.53 -10.02
CA VAL A 232 -4.01 -10.33 -9.08
C VAL A 232 -3.20 -10.58 -7.82
N GLY A 233 -3.78 -10.38 -6.64
CA GLY A 233 -3.04 -10.66 -5.40
C GLY A 233 -3.83 -10.43 -4.13
N ASN A 234 -3.15 -10.60 -3.01
CA ASN A 234 -3.68 -10.28 -1.68
C ASN A 234 -3.71 -8.76 -1.42
N ASP A 235 -4.42 -8.33 -0.38
CA ASP A 235 -4.28 -6.99 0.22
C ASP A 235 -2.83 -6.78 0.69
N SER A 236 -2.01 -6.20 -0.18
CA SER A 236 -0.56 -6.11 -0.01
C SER A 236 0.05 -4.90 -0.71
N GLY A 237 1.32 -4.60 -0.37
CA GLY A 237 2.07 -3.51 -0.99
C GLY A 237 2.15 -3.57 -2.52
N PRO A 238 2.44 -4.73 -3.13
CA PRO A 238 2.44 -4.90 -4.58
C PRO A 238 1.11 -4.55 -5.27
N GLY A 239 -0.03 -4.89 -4.67
CA GLY A 239 -1.35 -4.50 -5.19
C GLY A 239 -1.55 -2.98 -5.20
N HIS A 240 -1.13 -2.30 -4.14
CA HIS A 240 -1.16 -0.83 -4.11
C HIS A 240 -0.23 -0.21 -5.15
N LEU A 241 0.96 -0.80 -5.37
CA LEU A 241 1.88 -0.33 -6.42
C LEU A 241 1.28 -0.51 -7.81
N ALA A 242 0.69 -1.66 -8.08
CA ALA A 242 -0.01 -1.90 -9.34
C ALA A 242 -1.10 -0.84 -9.60
N GLY A 243 -1.98 -0.61 -8.61
CA GLY A 243 -3.05 0.38 -8.71
C GLY A 243 -2.53 1.79 -8.95
N ILE A 244 -1.53 2.27 -8.18
CA ILE A 244 -1.00 3.63 -8.38
C ILE A 244 -0.31 3.79 -9.75
N LEU A 245 0.23 2.73 -10.32
CA LEU A 245 0.79 2.72 -11.67
C LEU A 245 -0.30 2.66 -12.77
N GLY A 246 -1.57 2.51 -12.41
CA GLY A 246 -2.69 2.39 -13.34
C GLY A 246 -2.83 0.99 -13.95
N VAL A 247 -2.30 -0.03 -13.29
CA VAL A 247 -2.51 -1.43 -13.68
C VAL A 247 -3.84 -1.90 -13.06
N PRO A 248 -4.81 -2.39 -13.84
CA PRO A 248 -6.03 -2.96 -13.31
C PRO A 248 -5.73 -4.03 -12.25
N THR A 249 -6.34 -3.93 -11.07
CA THR A 249 -6.04 -4.80 -9.93
C THR A 249 -7.24 -5.60 -9.50
N PHE A 250 -7.05 -6.91 -9.28
CA PHE A 250 -8.00 -7.79 -8.63
C PHE A 250 -7.43 -8.26 -7.29
N THR A 251 -8.01 -7.80 -6.18
CA THR A 251 -7.44 -7.99 -4.84
C THR A 251 -8.32 -8.88 -3.97
N LEU A 252 -7.69 -9.86 -3.30
CA LEU A 252 -8.36 -10.72 -2.32
C LEU A 252 -8.18 -10.12 -0.92
N PHE A 253 -9.29 -9.66 -0.34
CA PHE A 253 -9.35 -9.09 1.00
C PHE A 253 -9.88 -10.12 2.01
N GLY A 254 -9.16 -10.31 3.10
CA GLY A 254 -9.62 -11.15 4.21
C GLY A 254 -10.00 -10.29 5.41
N ASN A 255 -9.01 -9.99 6.22
CA ASN A 255 -9.15 -9.38 7.54
C ASN A 255 -9.27 -7.85 7.56
N GLN A 256 -9.19 -7.21 6.41
CA GLN A 256 -9.33 -5.75 6.25
C GLN A 256 -10.54 -5.43 5.36
N PHE A 257 -11.02 -4.19 5.46
CA PHE A 257 -12.13 -3.70 4.64
C PHE A 257 -11.60 -3.04 3.35
N PRO A 258 -12.08 -3.47 2.17
CA PRO A 258 -11.71 -2.86 0.90
C PRO A 258 -12.06 -1.36 0.84
N SER A 259 -13.17 -0.96 1.46
CA SER A 259 -13.57 0.45 1.57
C SER A 259 -12.44 1.33 2.10
N ARG A 260 -11.59 0.80 2.98
CA ARG A 260 -10.50 1.53 3.63
C ARG A 260 -9.15 1.39 2.93
N PHE A 261 -8.92 0.26 2.23
CA PHE A 261 -7.58 -0.12 1.75
C PHE A 261 -7.51 -0.58 0.30
N ALA A 262 -8.60 -0.49 -0.49
CA ALA A 262 -8.51 -0.84 -1.90
C ALA A 262 -7.45 0.01 -2.64
N PRO A 263 -6.79 -0.50 -3.69
CA PRO A 263 -5.86 0.26 -4.49
C PRO A 263 -6.45 1.57 -5.05
N LEU A 264 -5.57 2.55 -5.31
CA LEU A 264 -5.94 3.87 -5.83
C LEU A 264 -6.10 3.83 -7.36
N ASP A 265 -7.19 3.24 -7.84
CA ASP A 265 -7.52 3.21 -9.27
C ASP A 265 -9.03 3.01 -9.45
N ALA A 266 -9.56 3.52 -10.59
CA ALA A 266 -10.90 3.21 -11.05
C ALA A 266 -11.09 1.74 -11.43
N GLN A 267 -10.03 1.11 -11.93
CA GLN A 267 -10.00 -0.30 -12.35
C GLN A 267 -9.56 -1.25 -11.22
N ALA A 268 -9.74 -0.86 -9.96
CA ALA A 268 -9.49 -1.72 -8.81
C ALA A 268 -10.78 -2.46 -8.44
N GLU A 269 -10.77 -3.77 -8.61
CA GLU A 269 -11.79 -4.68 -8.11
C GLU A 269 -11.25 -5.59 -7.02
N TRP A 270 -12.16 -6.15 -6.23
CA TRP A 270 -11.78 -7.03 -5.13
C TRP A 270 -12.85 -8.07 -4.82
N MET A 271 -12.43 -9.14 -4.19
CA MET A 271 -13.30 -10.01 -3.41
C MET A 271 -13.05 -9.76 -1.93
N GLU A 272 -14.12 -9.63 -1.20
CA GLU A 272 -14.09 -9.56 0.25
C GLU A 272 -14.35 -10.96 0.81
N GLY A 273 -13.49 -11.38 1.74
CA GLY A 273 -13.65 -12.65 2.44
C GLY A 273 -14.87 -12.67 3.34
N GLY A 274 -15.22 -13.87 3.80
CA GLY A 274 -16.40 -14.10 4.64
C GLY A 274 -16.44 -13.27 5.91
N ASP A 275 -17.59 -13.22 6.53
CA ASP A 275 -17.82 -12.55 7.79
C ASP A 275 -17.00 -13.18 8.92
N CYS A 276 -16.54 -12.35 9.83
CA CYS A 276 -15.82 -12.75 11.02
C CYS A 276 -16.06 -11.72 12.12
N GLU A 277 -16.47 -12.19 13.31
CA GLU A 277 -16.77 -11.33 14.46
C GLU A 277 -15.58 -10.46 14.92
N TYR A 278 -14.35 -10.87 14.58
CA TYR A 278 -13.12 -10.14 14.91
C TYR A 278 -12.64 -9.19 13.81
N LYS A 279 -13.38 -9.02 12.73
CA LYS A 279 -13.00 -8.14 11.61
C LYS A 279 -13.39 -6.68 11.92
N PRO A 280 -12.45 -5.71 11.73
CA PRO A 280 -11.06 -5.87 11.33
C PRO A 280 -10.16 -6.29 12.51
N CYS A 281 -9.44 -7.39 12.36
CA CYS A 281 -8.53 -7.88 13.40
C CYS A 281 -7.12 -7.23 13.35
N TYR A 282 -6.88 -6.33 12.40
CA TYR A 282 -5.60 -5.63 12.22
C TYR A 282 -4.38 -6.56 12.18
N ASP A 283 -4.52 -7.69 11.48
CA ASP A 283 -3.54 -8.77 11.31
C ASP A 283 -3.28 -9.64 12.57
N ALA A 284 -3.97 -9.38 13.67
CA ALA A 284 -3.93 -10.21 14.86
C ALA A 284 -5.04 -11.28 14.80
N CYS A 285 -4.97 -12.17 13.79
CA CYS A 285 -5.93 -13.24 13.62
C CYS A 285 -5.93 -14.18 14.85
N ARG A 286 -7.11 -14.52 15.34
CA ARG A 286 -7.30 -15.44 16.49
C ARG A 286 -7.35 -16.92 16.07
N PHE A 287 -7.56 -17.17 14.78
CA PHE A 287 -7.62 -18.52 14.22
C PHE A 287 -6.25 -18.93 13.68
N ALA A 288 -5.98 -20.22 13.67
CA ALA A 288 -4.75 -20.80 13.08
C ALA A 288 -4.67 -20.50 11.56
N ARG A 289 -5.83 -20.42 10.90
CA ARG A 289 -6.00 -19.97 9.51
C ARG A 289 -7.05 -18.87 9.48
N PRO A 290 -6.90 -17.82 8.66
CA PRO A 290 -7.87 -16.72 8.59
C PRO A 290 -9.17 -17.19 7.93
N GLU A 291 -10.17 -17.55 8.72
CA GLU A 291 -11.46 -18.11 8.24
C GLU A 291 -12.14 -17.22 7.21
N CYS A 292 -12.11 -15.89 7.40
CA CYS A 292 -12.65 -14.95 6.44
C CYS A 292 -12.01 -15.10 5.05
N LEU A 293 -10.71 -15.33 4.98
CA LEU A 293 -9.99 -15.51 3.72
C LEU A 293 -10.16 -16.93 3.16
N MET A 294 -10.27 -17.93 4.06
CA MET A 294 -10.55 -19.32 3.66
C MET A 294 -11.94 -19.49 3.05
N ALA A 295 -12.92 -18.68 3.45
CA ALA A 295 -14.27 -18.71 2.91
C ALA A 295 -14.34 -18.29 1.42
N THR A 296 -13.36 -17.54 0.91
CA THR A 296 -13.29 -17.17 -0.51
C THR A 296 -12.82 -18.37 -1.33
N GLY A 297 -13.73 -19.03 -2.03
CA GLY A 297 -13.45 -20.20 -2.87
C GLY A 297 -12.79 -19.82 -4.20
N GLU A 298 -11.95 -20.73 -4.74
CA GLU A 298 -11.24 -20.50 -6.01
C GLU A 298 -12.16 -20.41 -7.22
N ASN A 299 -13.27 -21.17 -7.23
CA ASN A 299 -14.23 -21.12 -8.34
C ASN A 299 -14.96 -19.77 -8.41
N GLU A 300 -15.39 -19.25 -7.27
CA GLU A 300 -16.01 -17.93 -7.19
C GLU A 300 -15.01 -16.83 -7.60
N ALA A 301 -13.79 -16.90 -7.06
CA ALA A 301 -12.70 -16.01 -7.43
C ALA A 301 -12.42 -16.05 -8.94
N TRP A 302 -12.42 -17.25 -9.54
CA TRP A 302 -12.22 -17.41 -10.97
C TRP A 302 -13.34 -16.76 -11.79
N LEU A 303 -14.59 -16.98 -11.45
CA LEU A 303 -15.72 -16.40 -12.21
C LEU A 303 -15.62 -14.86 -12.25
N ARG A 304 -15.35 -14.24 -11.12
CA ARG A 304 -15.19 -12.79 -11.03
C ARG A 304 -13.92 -12.30 -11.74
N LEU A 305 -12.80 -12.99 -11.55
CA LEU A 305 -11.54 -12.64 -12.22
C LEU A 305 -11.63 -12.76 -13.75
N LYS A 306 -12.29 -13.83 -14.25
CA LYS A 306 -12.51 -14.03 -15.68
C LYS A 306 -13.27 -12.86 -16.32
N ASP A 307 -14.34 -12.44 -15.67
CA ASP A 307 -15.13 -11.30 -16.13
C ASP A 307 -14.33 -9.99 -16.05
N PHE A 308 -13.64 -9.75 -14.94
CA PHE A 308 -12.75 -8.60 -14.77
C PHE A 308 -11.64 -8.56 -15.83
N ALA A 309 -10.95 -9.66 -16.08
CA ALA A 309 -9.92 -9.75 -17.11
C ALA A 309 -10.53 -9.50 -18.51
N GLY A 310 -11.70 -10.10 -18.80
CA GLY A 310 -12.40 -9.89 -20.05
C GLY A 310 -12.73 -8.42 -20.33
N ARG A 311 -13.16 -7.66 -19.34
CA ARG A 311 -13.43 -6.22 -19.48
C ARG A 311 -12.16 -5.41 -19.73
N ASN A 312 -11.09 -5.69 -18.99
CA ASN A 312 -9.86 -4.89 -19.06
C ASN A 312 -9.00 -5.16 -20.30
N PHE A 313 -9.13 -6.33 -20.93
CA PHE A 313 -8.40 -6.66 -22.17
C PHE A 313 -9.22 -6.49 -23.46
N ARG A 314 -10.52 -6.15 -23.36
CA ARG A 314 -11.40 -5.90 -24.53
C ARG A 314 -11.43 -4.43 -24.96
N THR A 315 -10.97 -3.49 -24.16
CA THR A 315 -11.06 -2.04 -24.43
C THR A 315 -10.04 -1.53 -25.45
N GLY A 316 -9.54 -2.40 -26.34
CA GLY A 316 -8.55 -2.11 -27.38
C GLY A 316 -9.07 -2.31 -28.82
N THR A 317 -10.38 -2.09 -29.07
CA THR A 317 -10.94 -2.04 -30.46
C THR A 317 -11.52 -0.67 -30.73
#